data_651d1f87ec509c2ceb648e82d7efd414
#
_entry.id   651d1f87ec509c2ceb648e82d7efd414
#
_cell.length_a   1.000
_cell.length_b   1.000
_cell.length_c   1.000
_cell.angle_alpha   90.00
_cell.angle_beta   90.00
_cell.angle_gamma   90.00
#
_symmetry.space_group_name_H-M   'P 1'
#
loop_
_entity.id
_entity.type
_entity.pdbx_description
1 polymer ?
#
loop_
_entity_poly.entity_id
_entity_poly.type
_entity_poly.pdbx_seq_one_letter_code
_entity_poly.pdbx_strand_id
1 'polypeptide(L)'
;MSPELIFGSFIIYTFIIFSISWFTSRKADNQSFFIGNHKSPWIVVAYGMIGASLSGVTFISIPGWVGDTGFSYFIIVLGYVFGYAIITTVLLPLYYRLNLTSIYTYLGIRFGNYAYKTGAVYFLISRIIGASFRMFLVVSVLQVFVFDYFNIPFWVTVTIFMGLIQLYTLKGGIKTIIWTDTMQTTFMLIAVITTIFIITKHMDIGIIEAISNVWESDLSRLVITDINSKQNFIKLFLSGIFITIVMTGLDQDMMQKNLSCRNVRDAQKNMTTLSLVLIPVNLIFLFLGGMLFLYSGHFNISPTLSTDHVFPDIAFNYLGTTAGIVFIIGLVSAAYSSADSALTSLTTSFSIDILGLDKKYSNNGKLLKKKRYMVHVSMSIIVIFVIVLFKLINNQAVIAQLFTFAGFTYGPLLGLYSFGLFTKIKTNDKLIPVIAIIAPILSYVISHYSMQFFNGYQIGFELLIINGILTFIGLFMIKTKTT
;
A
#
# COMPACT_ATOMS: atom_id res chain seq x y z
N MET A 1 2.88 27.72 10.91
CA MET A 1 1.56 27.41 11.52
C MET A 1 1.76 26.95 12.95
N SER A 2 0.84 27.25 13.90
CA SER A 2 1.03 26.81 15.29
C SER A 2 0.77 25.31 15.46
N PRO A 3 1.57 24.58 16.25
CA PRO A 3 1.40 23.14 16.50
C PRO A 3 0.04 22.78 17.11
N GLU A 4 -0.54 23.70 17.94
CA GLU A 4 -1.85 23.51 18.56
C GLU A 4 -2.97 23.46 17.51
N LEU A 5 -2.89 24.29 16.48
CA LEU A 5 -3.89 24.32 15.40
C LEU A 5 -3.81 23.05 14.54
N ILE A 6 -2.59 22.56 14.26
CA ILE A 6 -2.37 21.29 13.58
C ILE A 6 -2.97 20.15 14.41
N PHE A 7 -2.67 20.12 15.70
CA PHE A 7 -3.18 19.10 16.63
C PHE A 7 -4.71 19.16 16.73
N GLY A 8 -5.30 20.37 16.83
CA GLY A 8 -6.76 20.55 16.83
C GLY A 8 -7.43 20.00 15.56
N SER A 9 -6.85 20.28 14.39
CA SER A 9 -7.34 19.75 13.10
C SER A 9 -7.30 18.22 13.04
N PHE A 10 -6.22 17.62 13.55
CA PHE A 10 -6.09 16.18 13.68
C PHE A 10 -7.16 15.57 14.58
N ILE A 11 -7.45 16.17 15.73
CA ILE A 11 -8.49 15.70 16.66
C ILE A 11 -9.88 15.76 16.02
N ILE A 12 -10.23 16.89 15.38
CA ILE A 12 -11.52 17.07 14.72
C ILE A 12 -11.70 16.02 13.63
N TYR A 13 -10.68 15.82 12.78
CA TYR A 13 -10.73 14.81 11.74
C TYR A 13 -10.91 13.39 12.30
N THR A 14 -10.13 13.04 13.32
CA THR A 14 -10.23 11.74 14.00
C THR A 14 -11.63 11.52 14.57
N PHE A 15 -12.26 12.54 15.17
CA PHE A 15 -13.61 12.47 15.68
C PHE A 15 -14.65 12.18 14.57
N ILE A 16 -14.49 12.77 13.38
CA ILE A 16 -15.33 12.49 12.22
C ILE A 16 -15.23 11.00 11.83
N ILE A 17 -14.00 10.45 11.72
CA ILE A 17 -13.80 9.05 11.38
C ILE A 17 -14.40 8.11 12.43
N PHE A 18 -14.24 8.42 13.72
CA PHE A 18 -14.85 7.65 14.80
C PHE A 18 -16.38 7.66 14.73
N SER A 19 -16.98 8.80 14.39
CA SER A 19 -18.43 8.92 14.21
C SER A 19 -18.94 8.02 13.08
N ILE A 20 -18.28 8.04 11.92
CA ILE A 20 -18.61 7.16 10.79
C ILE A 20 -18.46 5.69 11.19
N SER A 21 -17.35 5.35 11.84
CA SER A 21 -17.12 3.98 12.30
C SER A 21 -18.18 3.52 13.29
N TRP A 22 -18.58 4.36 14.21
CA TRP A 22 -19.63 4.03 15.17
C TRP A 22 -20.98 3.74 14.49
N PHE A 23 -21.38 4.55 13.50
CA PHE A 23 -22.62 4.33 12.75
C PHE A 23 -22.58 3.05 11.92
N THR A 24 -21.47 2.78 11.24
CA THR A 24 -21.33 1.63 10.33
C THR A 24 -21.12 0.30 11.04
N SER A 25 -20.53 0.32 12.26
CA SER A 25 -20.20 -0.88 13.03
C SER A 25 -21.32 -1.39 13.95
N ARG A 26 -22.45 -0.66 14.10
CA ARG A 26 -23.53 -0.99 15.07
C ARG A 26 -24.06 -2.43 14.97
N LYS A 27 -24.15 -2.97 13.74
CA LYS A 27 -24.66 -4.33 13.46
C LYS A 27 -23.58 -5.22 12.85
N ALA A 28 -22.31 -5.03 13.25
CA ALA A 28 -21.22 -5.82 12.71
C ALA A 28 -21.08 -7.17 13.45
N ASP A 29 -21.03 -8.24 12.68
CA ASP A 29 -20.75 -9.61 13.11
C ASP A 29 -19.37 -10.11 12.59
N ASN A 30 -19.03 -11.37 12.82
CA ASN A 30 -17.78 -11.92 12.35
C ASN A 30 -17.72 -12.00 10.82
N GLN A 31 -18.83 -12.28 10.15
CA GLN A 31 -18.88 -12.40 8.70
C GLN A 31 -18.75 -11.02 8.04
N SER A 32 -19.38 -9.98 8.61
CA SER A 32 -19.20 -8.62 8.14
C SER A 32 -17.78 -8.10 8.37
N PHE A 33 -17.09 -8.59 9.42
CA PHE A 33 -15.69 -8.25 9.66
C PHE A 33 -14.76 -8.82 8.57
N PHE A 34 -14.92 -10.10 8.21
CA PHE A 34 -14.02 -10.78 7.28
C PHE A 34 -14.29 -10.47 5.82
N ILE A 35 -15.54 -10.42 5.39
CA ILE A 35 -15.94 -10.34 3.97
C ILE A 35 -17.09 -9.36 3.69
N GLY A 36 -17.45 -8.47 4.63
CA GLY A 36 -18.54 -7.50 4.41
C GLY A 36 -19.90 -8.12 4.09
N ASN A 37 -20.13 -9.40 4.41
CA ASN A 37 -21.32 -10.18 4.06
C ASN A 37 -21.60 -10.26 2.53
N HIS A 38 -20.63 -10.02 1.66
CA HIS A 38 -20.76 -9.92 0.21
C HIS A 38 -21.88 -8.94 -0.22
N LYS A 39 -21.99 -7.79 0.46
CA LYS A 39 -23.07 -6.81 0.21
C LYS A 39 -22.55 -5.41 -0.10
N SER A 40 -21.24 -5.25 -0.25
CA SER A 40 -20.64 -3.94 -0.50
C SER A 40 -20.96 -3.46 -1.92
N PRO A 41 -21.46 -2.20 -2.08
CA PRO A 41 -21.66 -1.61 -3.40
C PRO A 41 -20.33 -1.39 -4.09
N TRP A 42 -20.17 -1.89 -5.31
CA TRP A 42 -18.90 -1.84 -6.03
C TRP A 42 -18.35 -0.42 -6.25
N ILE A 43 -19.19 0.58 -6.45
CA ILE A 43 -18.79 1.99 -6.61
C ILE A 43 -18.12 2.51 -5.34
N VAL A 44 -18.72 2.22 -4.17
CA VAL A 44 -18.17 2.64 -2.86
C VAL A 44 -16.85 1.94 -2.60
N VAL A 45 -16.77 0.65 -2.94
CA VAL A 45 -15.52 -0.12 -2.82
C VAL A 45 -14.45 0.46 -3.75
N ALA A 46 -14.78 0.76 -5.01
CA ALA A 46 -13.84 1.33 -5.99
C ALA A 46 -13.28 2.67 -5.50
N TYR A 47 -14.16 3.55 -5.05
CA TYR A 47 -13.76 4.87 -4.57
C TYR A 47 -12.91 4.78 -3.30
N GLY A 48 -13.30 3.96 -2.31
CA GLY A 48 -12.49 3.73 -1.10
C GLY A 48 -11.14 3.06 -1.40
N MET A 49 -11.10 2.13 -2.36
CA MET A 49 -9.86 1.48 -2.78
C MET A 49 -8.85 2.43 -3.44
N ILE A 50 -9.29 3.56 -4.03
CA ILE A 50 -8.37 4.61 -4.49
C ILE A 50 -7.52 5.08 -3.31
N GLY A 51 -8.13 5.48 -2.18
CA GLY A 51 -7.41 5.93 -0.99
C GLY A 51 -6.50 4.86 -0.39
N ALA A 52 -6.97 3.61 -0.33
CA ALA A 52 -6.14 2.49 0.15
C ALA A 52 -4.93 2.22 -0.76
N SER A 53 -5.05 2.45 -2.06
CA SER A 53 -3.94 2.34 -3.03
C SER A 53 -2.99 3.52 -2.94
N LEU A 54 -3.53 4.73 -2.71
CA LEU A 54 -2.81 6.00 -2.62
C LEU A 54 -2.33 6.29 -1.18
N SER A 55 -1.77 5.45 -0.47
CA SER A 55 -1.32 5.57 0.93
C SER A 55 -0.58 6.89 1.27
N GLY A 56 -0.20 7.06 2.55
CA GLY A 56 0.64 8.17 2.99
C GLY A 56 1.96 8.31 2.23
N VAL A 57 2.50 7.18 1.73
CA VAL A 57 3.68 7.18 0.84
C VAL A 57 3.37 7.88 -0.48
N THR A 58 2.24 7.59 -1.11
CA THR A 58 1.82 8.29 -2.32
C THR A 58 1.63 9.78 -2.07
N PHE A 59 1.01 10.14 -0.94
CA PHE A 59 0.71 11.53 -0.59
C PHE A 59 1.96 12.38 -0.39
N ILE A 60 3.01 11.83 0.20
CA ILE A 60 4.24 12.56 0.55
C ILE A 60 5.37 12.26 -0.44
N SER A 61 5.67 10.96 -0.66
CA SER A 61 6.91 10.58 -1.35
C SER A 61 6.81 10.75 -2.85
N ILE A 62 5.64 10.58 -3.48
CA ILE A 62 5.53 10.76 -4.95
C ILE A 62 5.80 12.21 -5.35
N PRO A 63 5.17 13.23 -4.73
CA PRO A 63 5.51 14.62 -5.03
C PRO A 63 6.99 14.93 -4.77
N GLY A 64 7.56 14.46 -3.66
CA GLY A 64 8.97 14.67 -3.35
C GLY A 64 9.92 13.98 -4.33
N TRP A 65 9.57 12.80 -4.81
CA TRP A 65 10.42 12.01 -5.71
C TRP A 65 10.54 12.61 -7.13
N VAL A 66 9.64 13.51 -7.51
CA VAL A 66 9.69 14.26 -8.78
C VAL A 66 11.03 15.00 -8.95
N GLY A 67 11.61 15.54 -7.87
CA GLY A 67 12.90 16.23 -7.93
C GLY A 67 14.05 15.36 -8.42
N ASP A 68 14.06 14.07 -8.06
CA ASP A 68 15.14 13.13 -8.40
C ASP A 68 14.86 12.39 -9.73
N THR A 69 13.60 12.08 -10.02
CA THR A 69 13.23 11.12 -11.07
C THR A 69 12.32 11.69 -12.16
N GLY A 70 11.94 12.96 -12.03
CA GLY A 70 10.91 13.55 -12.89
C GLY A 70 9.58 12.79 -12.78
N PHE A 71 8.86 12.75 -13.88
CA PHE A 71 7.59 12.00 -13.96
C PHE A 71 7.77 10.52 -14.33
N SER A 72 8.98 9.95 -14.20
CA SER A 72 9.24 8.54 -14.54
C SER A 72 8.37 7.54 -13.78
N TYR A 73 7.94 7.88 -12.56
CA TYR A 73 6.97 7.07 -11.80
C TYR A 73 5.66 6.82 -12.58
N PHE A 74 5.27 7.72 -13.48
CA PHE A 74 4.07 7.53 -14.29
C PHE A 74 4.15 6.29 -15.20
N ILE A 75 5.36 5.89 -15.60
CA ILE A 75 5.57 4.65 -16.36
C ILE A 75 5.16 3.42 -15.55
N ILE A 76 5.42 3.43 -14.24
CA ILE A 76 4.95 2.36 -13.32
C ILE A 76 3.41 2.33 -13.30
N VAL A 77 2.78 3.51 -13.23
CA VAL A 77 1.31 3.65 -13.23
C VAL A 77 0.68 3.12 -14.52
N LEU A 78 1.33 3.36 -15.68
CA LEU A 78 0.89 2.78 -16.95
C LEU A 78 0.99 1.24 -16.92
N GLY A 79 2.03 0.69 -16.29
CA GLY A 79 2.15 -0.75 -16.03
C GLY A 79 1.00 -1.30 -15.16
N TYR A 80 0.52 -0.52 -14.19
CA TYR A 80 -0.60 -0.94 -13.32
C TYR A 80 -1.84 -1.34 -14.12
N VAL A 81 -2.14 -0.66 -15.23
CA VAL A 81 -3.31 -0.95 -16.06
C VAL A 81 -3.31 -2.40 -16.53
N PHE A 82 -2.17 -2.88 -17.00
CA PHE A 82 -2.00 -4.27 -17.44
C PHE A 82 -2.06 -5.25 -16.27
N GLY A 83 -1.47 -4.90 -15.14
CA GLY A 83 -1.58 -5.70 -13.91
C GLY A 83 -3.04 -5.84 -13.44
N TYR A 84 -3.79 -4.73 -13.41
CA TYR A 84 -5.21 -4.75 -13.08
C TYR A 84 -6.05 -5.53 -14.09
N ALA A 85 -5.72 -5.50 -15.37
CA ALA A 85 -6.39 -6.33 -16.38
C ALA A 85 -6.23 -7.83 -16.07
N ILE A 86 -5.03 -8.28 -15.69
CA ILE A 86 -4.77 -9.67 -15.28
C ILE A 86 -5.55 -10.02 -14.01
N ILE A 87 -5.56 -9.15 -13.02
CA ILE A 87 -6.35 -9.37 -11.79
C ILE A 87 -7.83 -9.53 -12.13
N THR A 88 -8.36 -8.64 -12.96
CA THR A 88 -9.78 -8.59 -13.32
C THR A 88 -10.21 -9.81 -14.12
N THR A 89 -9.37 -10.29 -15.03
CA THR A 89 -9.73 -11.36 -15.97
C THR A 89 -9.34 -12.76 -15.48
N VAL A 90 -8.31 -12.88 -14.65
CA VAL A 90 -7.78 -14.17 -14.19
C VAL A 90 -8.02 -14.41 -12.70
N LEU A 91 -7.55 -13.50 -11.83
CA LEU A 91 -7.54 -13.77 -10.39
C LEU A 91 -8.93 -13.63 -9.76
N LEU A 92 -9.68 -12.56 -10.06
CA LEU A 92 -11.03 -12.39 -9.50
C LEU A 92 -11.99 -13.54 -9.89
N PRO A 93 -12.09 -13.97 -11.17
CA PRO A 93 -12.89 -15.13 -11.53
C PRO A 93 -12.48 -16.41 -10.78
N LEU A 94 -11.17 -16.63 -10.58
CA LEU A 94 -10.65 -17.76 -9.82
C LEU A 94 -11.14 -17.73 -8.37
N TYR A 95 -10.96 -16.59 -7.69
CA TYR A 95 -11.30 -16.45 -6.27
C TYR A 95 -12.82 -16.58 -6.02
N TYR A 96 -13.64 -15.98 -6.87
CA TYR A 96 -15.10 -16.11 -6.78
C TYR A 96 -15.59 -17.52 -7.09
N ARG A 97 -15.02 -18.19 -8.11
CA ARG A 97 -15.36 -19.58 -8.45
C ARG A 97 -15.07 -20.54 -7.30
N LEU A 98 -13.99 -20.30 -6.57
CA LEU A 98 -13.59 -21.12 -5.41
C LEU A 98 -14.23 -20.65 -4.10
N ASN A 99 -15.04 -19.58 -4.13
CA ASN A 99 -15.71 -18.99 -2.97
C ASN A 99 -14.76 -18.75 -1.78
N LEU A 100 -13.63 -18.09 -2.04
CA LEU A 100 -12.55 -17.92 -1.06
C LEU A 100 -12.86 -16.77 -0.09
N THR A 101 -12.61 -17.00 1.21
CA THR A 101 -12.49 -15.94 2.23
C THR A 101 -11.04 -15.46 2.33
N SER A 102 -10.08 -16.39 2.26
CA SER A 102 -8.65 -16.10 2.12
C SER A 102 -8.17 -16.58 0.77
N ILE A 103 -7.47 -15.70 0.05
CA ILE A 103 -6.93 -16.02 -1.27
C ILE A 103 -5.87 -17.12 -1.21
N TYR A 104 -5.16 -17.27 -0.08
CA TYR A 104 -4.12 -18.30 0.10
C TYR A 104 -4.68 -19.73 0.17
N THR A 105 -5.98 -19.89 0.42
CA THR A 105 -6.66 -21.19 0.33
C THR A 105 -6.49 -21.82 -1.07
N TYR A 106 -6.36 -21.01 -2.14
CA TYR A 106 -6.02 -21.50 -3.47
C TYR A 106 -4.72 -22.32 -3.48
N LEU A 107 -3.67 -21.84 -2.80
CA LEU A 107 -2.40 -22.55 -2.71
C LEU A 107 -2.57 -23.90 -1.99
N GLY A 108 -3.43 -23.93 -0.97
CA GLY A 108 -3.78 -25.19 -0.28
C GLY A 108 -4.48 -26.19 -1.18
N ILE A 109 -5.43 -25.75 -1.99
CA ILE A 109 -6.14 -26.60 -2.96
C ILE A 109 -5.19 -27.09 -4.05
N ARG A 110 -4.25 -26.23 -4.49
CA ARG A 110 -3.38 -26.52 -5.63
C ARG A 110 -2.16 -27.38 -5.28
N PHE A 111 -1.55 -27.17 -4.12
CA PHE A 111 -0.26 -27.76 -3.72
C PHE A 111 -0.36 -28.56 -2.43
N GLY A 112 -1.01 -28.02 -1.42
CA GLY A 112 -1.12 -28.62 -0.09
C GLY A 112 -0.98 -27.62 1.06
N ASN A 113 -0.96 -28.15 2.28
CA ASN A 113 -1.02 -27.30 3.49
C ASN A 113 0.26 -26.48 3.74
N TYR A 114 1.43 -26.98 3.34
CA TYR A 114 2.67 -26.22 3.48
C TYR A 114 2.70 -25.00 2.56
N ALA A 115 2.26 -25.15 1.30
CA ALA A 115 2.12 -24.02 0.38
C ALA A 115 1.11 -22.98 0.89
N TYR A 116 -0.03 -23.43 1.41
CA TYR A 116 -1.04 -22.57 2.01
C TYR A 116 -0.46 -21.71 3.14
N LYS A 117 0.20 -22.37 4.10
CA LYS A 117 0.82 -21.66 5.24
C LYS A 117 1.95 -20.76 4.78
N THR A 118 2.76 -21.17 3.82
CA THR A 118 3.84 -20.35 3.25
C THR A 118 3.28 -19.07 2.63
N GLY A 119 2.23 -19.16 1.81
CA GLY A 119 1.59 -17.99 1.23
C GLY A 119 1.05 -17.03 2.27
N ALA A 120 0.35 -17.53 3.29
CA ALA A 120 -0.18 -16.72 4.38
C ALA A 120 0.95 -16.04 5.20
N VAL A 121 2.04 -16.74 5.50
CA VAL A 121 3.19 -16.18 6.24
C VAL A 121 3.87 -15.08 5.42
N TYR A 122 4.11 -15.29 4.12
CA TYR A 122 4.69 -14.26 3.25
C TYR A 122 3.82 -13.01 3.16
N PHE A 123 2.49 -13.17 3.08
CA PHE A 123 1.57 -12.04 3.17
C PHE A 123 1.71 -11.30 4.50
N LEU A 124 1.69 -12.02 5.64
CA LEU A 124 1.80 -11.40 6.95
C LEU A 124 3.10 -10.58 7.08
N ILE A 125 4.24 -11.14 6.66
CA ILE A 125 5.53 -10.44 6.66
C ILE A 125 5.47 -9.21 5.76
N SER A 126 5.04 -9.39 4.50
CA SER A 126 4.95 -8.30 3.52
C SER A 126 4.04 -7.17 4.01
N ARG A 127 2.90 -7.53 4.60
CA ARG A 127 1.90 -6.55 5.02
C ARG A 127 2.30 -5.83 6.30
N ILE A 128 2.91 -6.51 7.27
CA ILE A 128 3.46 -5.88 8.48
C ILE A 128 4.52 -4.86 8.08
N ILE A 129 5.50 -5.24 7.26
CA ILE A 129 6.58 -4.35 6.81
C ILE A 129 5.99 -3.19 5.99
N GLY A 130 5.16 -3.47 4.99
CA GLY A 130 4.57 -2.47 4.13
C GLY A 130 3.67 -1.47 4.85
N ALA A 131 2.85 -1.92 5.81
CA ALA A 131 2.04 -1.04 6.64
C ALA A 131 2.90 -0.19 7.57
N SER A 132 3.95 -0.79 8.15
CA SER A 132 4.87 -0.09 9.05
C SER A 132 5.65 1.01 8.34
N PHE A 133 6.12 0.81 7.10
CA PHE A 133 6.76 1.86 6.30
C PHE A 133 5.82 3.04 6.03
N ARG A 134 4.58 2.74 5.64
CA ARG A 134 3.57 3.77 5.36
C ARG A 134 3.24 4.60 6.60
N MET A 135 3.08 3.94 7.73
CA MET A 135 2.80 4.61 9.01
C MET A 135 4.02 5.35 9.54
N PHE A 136 5.23 4.77 9.42
CA PHE A 136 6.47 5.43 9.81
C PHE A 136 6.60 6.81 9.16
N LEU A 137 6.38 6.89 7.84
CA LEU A 137 6.47 8.15 7.10
C LEU A 137 5.52 9.22 7.67
N VAL A 138 4.25 8.87 7.82
CA VAL A 138 3.23 9.80 8.30
C VAL A 138 3.48 10.22 9.75
N VAL A 139 3.76 9.24 10.62
CA VAL A 139 4.03 9.54 12.05
C VAL A 139 5.31 10.35 12.21
N SER A 140 6.33 10.17 11.34
CA SER A 140 7.55 10.97 11.37
C SER A 140 7.29 12.44 11.03
N VAL A 141 6.44 12.72 10.04
CA VAL A 141 6.02 14.10 9.72
C VAL A 141 5.27 14.71 10.90
N LEU A 142 4.31 13.99 11.46
CA LEU A 142 3.57 14.48 12.63
C LEU A 142 4.47 14.68 13.85
N GLN A 143 5.47 13.82 14.04
CA GLN A 143 6.45 13.97 15.11
C GLN A 143 7.18 15.31 14.99
N VAL A 144 7.78 15.58 13.83
CA VAL A 144 8.60 16.78 13.61
C VAL A 144 7.77 18.05 13.70
N PHE A 145 6.60 18.10 13.08
CA PHE A 145 5.81 19.33 12.97
C PHE A 145 4.80 19.56 14.10
N VAL A 146 4.53 18.53 14.94
CA VAL A 146 3.52 18.63 16.02
C VAL A 146 4.06 18.15 17.36
N PHE A 147 4.46 16.89 17.45
CA PHE A 147 4.68 16.25 18.75
C PHE A 147 6.03 16.56 19.39
N ASP A 148 7.05 16.93 18.59
CA ASP A 148 8.34 17.40 19.13
C ASP A 148 8.18 18.72 19.90
N TYR A 149 7.25 19.60 19.48
CA TYR A 149 6.90 20.81 20.22
C TYR A 149 6.40 20.52 21.64
N PHE A 150 5.66 19.43 21.82
CA PHE A 150 5.15 19.00 23.13
C PHE A 150 6.10 18.05 23.87
N ASN A 151 7.33 17.83 23.38
CA ASN A 151 8.32 16.89 23.92
C ASN A 151 7.77 15.44 24.04
N ILE A 152 6.89 15.03 23.15
CA ILE A 152 6.31 13.67 23.14
C ILE A 152 7.28 12.74 22.40
N PRO A 153 7.76 11.64 23.04
CA PRO A 153 8.64 10.68 22.39
C PRO A 153 7.96 9.97 21.20
N PHE A 154 8.71 9.67 20.13
CA PHE A 154 8.20 9.04 18.91
C PHE A 154 7.38 7.76 19.14
N TRP A 155 7.83 6.88 20.05
CA TRP A 155 7.10 5.66 20.35
C TRP A 155 5.72 5.91 20.97
N VAL A 156 5.55 7.00 21.70
CA VAL A 156 4.24 7.42 22.25
C VAL A 156 3.34 7.90 21.11
N THR A 157 3.85 8.71 20.19
CA THR A 157 3.12 9.17 19.00
C THR A 157 2.64 7.98 18.17
N VAL A 158 3.52 7.02 17.88
CA VAL A 158 3.15 5.78 17.18
C VAL A 158 2.04 5.02 17.92
N THR A 159 2.17 4.89 19.25
CA THR A 159 1.20 4.14 20.07
C THR A 159 -0.16 4.82 20.08
N ILE A 160 -0.21 6.16 20.20
CA ILE A 160 -1.47 6.93 20.13
C ILE A 160 -2.14 6.72 18.76
N PHE A 161 -1.39 6.90 17.67
CA PHE A 161 -1.91 6.74 16.32
C PHE A 161 -2.48 5.35 16.05
N MET A 162 -1.69 4.33 16.33
CA MET A 162 -2.11 2.94 16.16
C MET A 162 -3.25 2.56 17.10
N GLY A 163 -3.26 3.10 18.33
CA GLY A 163 -4.35 2.91 19.28
C GLY A 163 -5.68 3.50 18.78
N LEU A 164 -5.66 4.69 18.18
CA LEU A 164 -6.83 5.30 17.58
C LEU A 164 -7.37 4.46 16.41
N ILE A 165 -6.48 4.02 15.50
CA ILE A 165 -6.86 3.15 14.38
C ILE A 165 -7.48 1.84 14.89
N GLN A 166 -6.85 1.24 15.89
CA GLN A 166 -7.36 0.00 16.49
C GLN A 166 -8.76 0.17 17.09
N LEU A 167 -9.03 1.28 17.78
CA LEU A 167 -10.31 1.50 18.44
C LEU A 167 -11.47 1.53 17.45
N TYR A 168 -11.32 2.18 16.29
CA TYR A 168 -12.43 2.26 15.34
C TYR A 168 -12.54 1.05 14.41
N THR A 169 -11.46 0.30 14.18
CA THR A 169 -11.48 -0.91 13.32
C THR A 169 -11.93 -2.17 14.05
N LEU A 170 -11.76 -2.23 15.37
CA LEU A 170 -11.94 -3.44 16.20
C LEU A 170 -13.29 -4.14 15.99
N LYS A 171 -14.38 -3.39 15.80
CA LYS A 171 -15.75 -3.94 15.68
C LYS A 171 -16.16 -4.20 14.24
N GLY A 172 -15.96 -3.22 13.36
CA GLY A 172 -16.59 -3.19 12.05
C GLY A 172 -15.85 -3.97 10.96
N GLY A 173 -14.53 -4.07 11.06
CA GLY A 173 -13.72 -4.70 10.05
C GLY A 173 -13.97 -4.14 8.65
N ILE A 174 -13.96 -4.99 7.62
CA ILE A 174 -14.05 -4.56 6.22
C ILE A 174 -15.33 -3.77 5.91
N LYS A 175 -16.44 -4.09 6.57
CA LYS A 175 -17.71 -3.36 6.39
C LYS A 175 -17.57 -1.88 6.76
N THR A 176 -16.85 -1.56 7.82
CA THR A 176 -16.64 -0.17 8.26
C THR A 176 -15.58 0.50 7.39
N ILE A 177 -14.48 -0.19 7.10
CA ILE A 177 -13.34 0.31 6.34
C ILE A 177 -13.77 0.85 4.97
N ILE A 178 -14.63 0.16 4.24
CA ILE A 178 -15.14 0.61 2.94
C ILE A 178 -15.76 2.02 3.02
N TRP A 179 -16.45 2.35 4.09
CA TRP A 179 -17.06 3.67 4.28
C TRP A 179 -16.07 4.72 4.80
N THR A 180 -15.19 4.34 5.73
CA THR A 180 -14.13 5.24 6.20
C THR A 180 -13.15 5.57 5.09
N ASP A 181 -12.75 4.59 4.27
CA ASP A 181 -11.89 4.79 3.10
C ASP A 181 -12.48 5.76 2.08
N THR A 182 -13.80 5.71 1.86
CA THR A 182 -14.50 6.66 0.98
C THR A 182 -14.29 8.10 1.44
N MET A 183 -14.45 8.36 2.73
CA MET A 183 -14.26 9.69 3.32
C MET A 183 -12.79 10.10 3.28
N GLN A 184 -11.90 9.18 3.63
CA GLN A 184 -10.45 9.39 3.64
C GLN A 184 -9.93 9.72 2.23
N THR A 185 -10.39 9.00 1.21
CA THR A 185 -10.07 9.29 -0.21
C THR A 185 -10.50 10.70 -0.59
N THR A 186 -11.72 11.10 -0.19
CA THR A 186 -12.25 12.44 -0.48
C THR A 186 -11.37 13.53 0.11
N PHE A 187 -11.05 13.45 1.39
CA PHE A 187 -10.20 14.45 2.06
C PHE A 187 -8.78 14.50 1.50
N MET A 188 -8.21 13.34 1.16
CA MET A 188 -6.89 13.26 0.54
C MET A 188 -6.86 13.96 -0.82
N LEU A 189 -7.85 13.71 -1.70
CA LEU A 189 -7.92 14.34 -3.02
C LEU A 189 -8.20 15.86 -2.92
N ILE A 190 -9.09 16.27 -2.01
CA ILE A 190 -9.33 17.70 -1.73
C ILE A 190 -8.03 18.36 -1.27
N ALA A 191 -7.24 17.72 -0.42
CA ALA A 191 -5.99 18.26 0.06
C ALA A 191 -5.00 18.55 -1.06
N VAL A 192 -4.81 17.60 -1.98
CA VAL A 192 -3.91 17.76 -3.13
C VAL A 192 -4.37 18.88 -4.05
N ILE A 193 -5.64 18.88 -4.43
CA ILE A 193 -6.20 19.87 -5.35
C ILE A 193 -6.12 21.28 -4.72
N THR A 194 -6.52 21.40 -3.46
CA THR A 194 -6.46 22.69 -2.76
C THR A 194 -5.02 23.21 -2.65
N THR A 195 -4.06 22.33 -2.38
CA THR A 195 -2.64 22.73 -2.30
C THR A 195 -2.15 23.28 -3.66
N ILE A 196 -2.51 22.63 -4.77
CA ILE A 196 -2.17 23.12 -6.11
C ILE A 196 -2.73 24.53 -6.33
N PHE A 197 -3.99 24.77 -6.01
CA PHE A 197 -4.60 26.10 -6.12
C PHE A 197 -3.94 27.15 -5.21
N ILE A 198 -3.52 26.79 -4.01
CA ILE A 198 -2.81 27.72 -3.12
C ILE A 198 -1.45 28.06 -3.70
N ILE A 199 -0.71 27.09 -4.24
CA ILE A 199 0.60 27.33 -4.89
C ILE A 199 0.43 28.25 -6.08
N THR A 200 -0.50 28.00 -6.99
CA THR A 200 -0.73 28.87 -8.16
C THR A 200 -1.07 30.29 -7.76
N LYS A 201 -1.90 30.47 -6.73
CA LYS A 201 -2.24 31.79 -6.20
C LYS A 201 -1.03 32.51 -5.57
N HIS A 202 -0.15 31.80 -4.87
CA HIS A 202 1.06 32.40 -4.28
C HIS A 202 2.09 32.79 -5.33
N MET A 203 2.15 32.07 -6.44
CA MET A 203 3.03 32.39 -7.59
C MET A 203 2.43 33.43 -8.53
N ASP A 204 1.18 33.85 -8.30
CA ASP A 204 0.41 34.76 -9.16
C ASP A 204 0.32 34.27 -10.61
N ILE A 205 0.12 32.96 -10.81
CA ILE A 205 -0.02 32.33 -12.14
C ILE A 205 -1.36 31.63 -12.28
N GLY A 206 -1.84 31.53 -13.52
CA GLY A 206 -3.03 30.76 -13.86
C GLY A 206 -2.73 29.24 -13.85
N ILE A 207 -3.79 28.41 -13.68
CA ILE A 207 -3.63 26.94 -13.70
C ILE A 207 -3.08 26.41 -15.03
N ILE A 208 -3.44 27.02 -16.16
CA ILE A 208 -2.93 26.64 -17.50
C ILE A 208 -1.44 26.96 -17.61
N GLU A 209 -1.03 28.13 -17.16
CA GLU A 209 0.38 28.53 -17.10
C GLU A 209 1.19 27.63 -16.17
N ALA A 210 0.63 27.26 -15.00
CA ALA A 210 1.25 26.30 -14.09
C ALA A 210 1.48 24.93 -14.78
N ILE A 211 0.50 24.45 -15.56
CA ILE A 211 0.63 23.20 -16.32
C ILE A 211 1.74 23.34 -17.38
N SER A 212 1.80 24.46 -18.12
CA SER A 212 2.85 24.71 -19.11
C SER A 212 4.24 24.74 -18.46
N ASN A 213 4.38 25.49 -17.37
CA ASN A 213 5.65 25.64 -16.66
C ASN A 213 6.19 24.29 -16.14
N VAL A 214 5.31 23.43 -15.57
CA VAL A 214 5.71 22.09 -15.14
C VAL A 214 6.07 21.21 -16.35
N TRP A 215 5.28 21.27 -17.43
CA TRP A 215 5.49 20.43 -18.61
C TRP A 215 6.75 20.79 -19.39
N GLU A 216 7.11 22.06 -19.44
CA GLU A 216 8.31 22.57 -20.13
C GLU A 216 9.59 22.41 -19.28
N SER A 217 9.45 22.10 -17.99
CA SER A 217 10.58 21.87 -17.09
C SER A 217 11.15 20.45 -17.21
N ASP A 218 12.41 20.27 -16.79
CA ASP A 218 13.06 18.96 -16.70
C ASP A 218 12.35 18.02 -15.71
N LEU A 219 11.51 18.55 -14.82
CA LEU A 219 10.73 17.79 -13.84
C LEU A 219 9.66 16.91 -14.49
N SER A 220 9.20 17.24 -15.72
CA SER A 220 8.20 16.44 -16.45
C SER A 220 8.78 15.25 -17.20
N ARG A 221 10.08 15.01 -17.13
CA ARG A 221 10.74 13.93 -17.88
C ARG A 221 10.17 12.57 -17.52
N LEU A 222 9.53 11.91 -18.50
CA LEU A 222 8.86 10.62 -18.35
C LEU A 222 9.78 9.43 -18.63
N VAL A 223 10.59 9.51 -19.70
CA VAL A 223 11.29 8.37 -20.26
C VAL A 223 12.79 8.48 -19.99
N ILE A 224 13.31 7.50 -19.28
CA ILE A 224 14.75 7.30 -19.06
C ILE A 224 15.15 6.04 -19.83
N THR A 225 16.02 6.22 -20.85
CA THR A 225 16.40 5.16 -21.79
C THR A 225 17.63 4.36 -21.35
N ASP A 226 18.43 4.89 -20.43
CA ASP A 226 19.61 4.18 -19.93
C ASP A 226 19.22 2.85 -19.29
N ILE A 227 19.64 1.75 -19.92
CA ILE A 227 19.35 0.38 -19.47
C ILE A 227 20.03 0.04 -18.13
N ASN A 228 21.11 0.72 -17.79
CA ASN A 228 21.81 0.50 -16.53
C ASN A 228 21.10 1.21 -15.36
N SER A 229 20.32 2.25 -15.64
CA SER A 229 19.57 2.97 -14.62
C SER A 229 18.45 2.10 -14.01
N LYS A 230 18.22 2.24 -12.70
CA LYS A 230 17.04 1.68 -12.03
C LYS A 230 15.72 2.27 -12.56
N GLN A 231 15.77 3.51 -13.06
CA GLN A 231 14.62 4.24 -13.61
C GLN A 231 14.42 4.02 -15.11
N ASN A 232 15.08 3.04 -15.73
CA ASN A 232 14.84 2.71 -17.13
C ASN A 232 13.33 2.42 -17.37
N PHE A 233 12.75 3.01 -18.44
CA PHE A 233 11.30 2.97 -18.66
C PHE A 233 10.75 1.55 -18.84
N ILE A 234 11.49 0.63 -19.48
CA ILE A 234 11.05 -0.76 -19.64
C ILE A 234 11.01 -1.46 -18.28
N LYS A 235 12.04 -1.25 -17.45
CA LYS A 235 12.10 -1.82 -16.09
C LYS A 235 10.93 -1.31 -15.26
N LEU A 236 10.66 -0.01 -15.28
CA LEU A 236 9.56 0.61 -14.52
C LEU A 236 8.20 0.09 -15.00
N PHE A 237 7.98 0.01 -16.32
CA PHE A 237 6.73 -0.48 -16.89
C PHE A 237 6.46 -1.95 -16.50
N LEU A 238 7.43 -2.83 -16.72
CA LEU A 238 7.31 -4.24 -16.33
C LEU A 238 7.13 -4.40 -14.82
N SER A 239 7.91 -3.65 -14.03
CA SER A 239 7.75 -3.64 -12.58
C SER A 239 6.34 -3.22 -12.16
N GLY A 240 5.77 -2.19 -12.80
CA GLY A 240 4.41 -1.75 -12.55
C GLY A 240 3.37 -2.86 -12.74
N ILE A 241 3.47 -3.63 -13.82
CA ILE A 241 2.59 -4.79 -14.07
C ILE A 241 2.65 -5.78 -12.89
N PHE A 242 3.85 -6.22 -12.54
CA PHE A 242 4.01 -7.27 -11.53
C PHE A 242 3.79 -6.77 -10.10
N ILE A 243 4.18 -5.52 -9.78
CA ILE A 243 3.86 -4.88 -8.49
C ILE A 243 2.34 -4.86 -8.28
N THR A 244 1.56 -4.48 -9.29
CA THR A 244 0.09 -4.49 -9.19
C THR A 244 -0.45 -5.90 -8.98
N ILE A 245 0.03 -6.88 -9.75
CA ILE A 245 -0.42 -8.26 -9.59
C ILE A 245 -0.20 -8.73 -8.14
N VAL A 246 0.99 -8.48 -7.56
CA VAL A 246 1.30 -9.01 -6.24
C VAL A 246 0.72 -8.17 -5.10
N MET A 247 0.87 -6.84 -5.15
CA MET A 247 0.43 -5.95 -4.06
C MET A 247 -1.07 -5.65 -4.10
N THR A 248 -1.79 -6.12 -5.13
CA THR A 248 -3.25 -6.05 -5.20
C THR A 248 -3.86 -7.42 -5.37
N GLY A 249 -3.45 -8.16 -6.40
CA GLY A 249 -4.06 -9.45 -6.78
C GLY A 249 -3.70 -10.61 -5.84
N LEU A 250 -2.50 -10.61 -5.29
CA LEU A 250 -2.01 -11.62 -4.34
C LEU A 250 -1.91 -11.10 -2.90
N ASP A 251 -2.54 -9.96 -2.63
CA ASP A 251 -2.60 -9.33 -1.32
C ASP A 251 -4.01 -9.46 -0.72
N GLN A 252 -4.10 -10.06 0.47
CA GLN A 252 -5.38 -10.32 1.13
C GLN A 252 -6.13 -9.02 1.47
N ASP A 253 -5.43 -7.92 1.77
CA ASP A 253 -6.07 -6.64 2.12
C ASP A 253 -6.89 -6.09 0.94
N MET A 254 -6.27 -6.01 -0.23
CA MET A 254 -6.93 -5.51 -1.43
C MET A 254 -8.00 -6.50 -1.94
N MET A 255 -7.72 -7.80 -1.85
CA MET A 255 -8.68 -8.82 -2.28
C MET A 255 -9.85 -8.97 -1.33
N GLN A 256 -9.68 -8.77 -0.03
CA GLN A 256 -10.77 -8.81 0.94
C GLN A 256 -11.84 -7.74 0.65
N LYS A 257 -11.43 -6.54 0.20
CA LYS A 257 -12.35 -5.49 -0.26
C LYS A 257 -13.08 -5.93 -1.53
N ASN A 258 -12.38 -6.50 -2.50
CA ASN A 258 -12.99 -7.03 -3.72
C ASN A 258 -13.97 -8.17 -3.44
N LEU A 259 -13.60 -9.11 -2.58
CA LEU A 259 -14.44 -10.25 -2.19
C LEU A 259 -15.66 -9.83 -1.37
N SER A 260 -15.70 -8.60 -0.85
CA SER A 260 -16.89 -8.04 -0.20
C SER A 260 -17.98 -7.63 -1.19
N CYS A 261 -17.69 -7.48 -2.48
CA CYS A 261 -18.66 -7.20 -3.54
C CYS A 261 -19.66 -8.35 -3.71
N ARG A 262 -20.84 -8.05 -4.26
CA ARG A 262 -21.94 -9.01 -4.36
C ARG A 262 -21.63 -10.20 -5.26
N ASN A 263 -20.87 -10.00 -6.31
CA ASN A 263 -20.56 -10.99 -7.31
C ASN A 263 -19.27 -10.62 -8.07
N VAL A 264 -18.77 -11.53 -8.89
CA VAL A 264 -17.54 -11.34 -9.67
C VAL A 264 -17.63 -10.15 -10.63
N ARG A 265 -18.78 -9.91 -11.26
CA ARG A 265 -18.96 -8.78 -12.19
C ARG A 265 -18.81 -7.43 -11.47
N ASP A 266 -19.37 -7.31 -10.27
CA ASP A 266 -19.23 -6.11 -9.44
C ASP A 266 -17.77 -5.92 -8.99
N ALA A 267 -17.08 -6.98 -8.61
CA ALA A 267 -15.65 -6.94 -8.29
C ALA A 267 -14.78 -6.56 -9.50
N GLN A 268 -15.12 -7.07 -10.69
CA GLN A 268 -14.45 -6.69 -11.95
C GLN A 268 -14.68 -5.21 -12.30
N LYS A 269 -15.92 -4.70 -12.17
CA LYS A 269 -16.23 -3.28 -12.35
C LYS A 269 -15.43 -2.41 -11.38
N ASN A 270 -15.41 -2.81 -10.09
CA ASN A 270 -14.59 -2.15 -9.07
C ASN A 270 -13.13 -2.03 -9.53
N MET A 271 -12.51 -3.14 -9.89
CA MET A 271 -11.09 -3.19 -10.23
C MET A 271 -10.75 -2.43 -11.51
N THR A 272 -11.61 -2.50 -12.52
CA THR A 272 -11.45 -1.74 -13.78
C THR A 272 -11.59 -0.24 -13.53
N THR A 273 -12.58 0.18 -12.74
CA THR A 273 -12.75 1.60 -12.38
C THR A 273 -11.57 2.12 -11.58
N LEU A 274 -11.09 1.35 -10.60
CA LEU A 274 -9.88 1.68 -9.84
C LEU A 274 -8.68 1.90 -10.78
N SER A 275 -8.44 0.96 -11.70
CA SER A 275 -7.34 1.03 -12.66
C SER A 275 -7.36 2.32 -13.49
N LEU A 276 -8.53 2.68 -14.02
CA LEU A 276 -8.68 3.87 -14.86
C LEU A 276 -8.54 5.17 -14.07
N VAL A 277 -9.09 5.22 -12.85
CA VAL A 277 -9.06 6.43 -12.01
C VAL A 277 -7.66 6.66 -11.42
N LEU A 278 -6.87 5.62 -11.18
CA LEU A 278 -5.51 5.78 -10.68
C LEU A 278 -4.59 6.52 -11.66
N ILE A 279 -4.87 6.50 -12.97
CA ILE A 279 -4.08 7.23 -13.99
C ILE A 279 -4.12 8.75 -13.73
N PRO A 280 -5.28 9.42 -13.83
CA PRO A 280 -5.34 10.86 -13.60
C PRO A 280 -4.98 11.23 -12.15
N VAL A 281 -5.30 10.41 -11.19
CA VAL A 281 -4.99 10.72 -9.79
C VAL A 281 -3.48 10.74 -9.55
N ASN A 282 -2.73 9.74 -10.01
CA ASN A 282 -1.26 9.77 -9.90
C ASN A 282 -0.63 10.92 -10.68
N LEU A 283 -1.21 11.28 -11.84
CA LEU A 283 -0.74 12.44 -12.60
C LEU A 283 -0.92 13.75 -11.81
N ILE A 284 -2.02 13.92 -11.08
CA ILE A 284 -2.25 15.07 -10.19
C ILE A 284 -1.19 15.11 -9.08
N PHE A 285 -0.81 13.97 -8.50
CA PHE A 285 0.26 13.91 -7.48
C PHE A 285 1.63 14.27 -8.05
N LEU A 286 1.95 13.81 -9.26
CA LEU A 286 3.19 14.16 -9.95
C LEU A 286 3.21 15.65 -10.32
N PHE A 287 2.08 16.18 -10.80
CA PHE A 287 1.93 17.60 -11.06
C PHE A 287 2.11 18.45 -9.81
N LEU A 288 1.51 18.03 -8.67
CA LEU A 288 1.77 18.66 -7.38
C LEU A 288 3.28 18.67 -7.07
N GLY A 289 3.98 17.56 -7.31
CA GLY A 289 5.43 17.48 -7.13
C GLY A 289 6.18 18.51 -7.96
N GLY A 290 5.89 18.58 -9.27
CA GLY A 290 6.45 19.60 -10.16
C GLY A 290 6.20 21.03 -9.63
N MET A 291 4.98 21.31 -9.21
CA MET A 291 4.61 22.61 -8.62
C MET A 291 5.38 22.95 -7.34
N LEU A 292 5.61 21.97 -6.45
CA LEU A 292 6.39 22.18 -5.22
C LEU A 292 7.84 22.55 -5.52
N PHE A 293 8.48 21.92 -6.50
CA PHE A 293 9.85 22.24 -6.89
C PHE A 293 9.94 23.58 -7.66
N LEU A 294 8.99 23.90 -8.53
CA LEU A 294 8.92 25.23 -9.17
C LEU A 294 8.69 26.32 -8.12
N TYR A 295 7.82 26.10 -7.16
CA TYR A 295 7.59 27.02 -6.04
C TYR A 295 8.88 27.25 -5.23
N SER A 296 9.60 26.18 -4.89
CA SER A 296 10.87 26.28 -4.18
C SER A 296 11.91 27.07 -4.95
N GLY A 297 12.00 26.86 -6.27
CA GLY A 297 12.90 27.64 -7.14
C GLY A 297 12.50 29.11 -7.23
N HIS A 298 11.19 29.40 -7.39
CA HIS A 298 10.67 30.77 -7.49
C HIS A 298 10.95 31.60 -6.23
N PHE A 299 10.80 31.02 -5.04
CA PHE A 299 11.01 31.69 -3.76
C PHE A 299 12.38 31.45 -3.13
N ASN A 300 13.34 30.84 -3.85
CA ASN A 300 14.68 30.51 -3.37
C ASN A 300 14.67 29.73 -2.03
N ILE A 301 13.75 28.79 -1.88
CA ILE A 301 13.67 27.93 -0.71
C ILE A 301 14.76 26.85 -0.83
N SER A 302 15.63 26.75 0.16
CA SER A 302 16.68 25.72 0.19
C SER A 302 16.07 24.33 0.20
N PRO A 303 16.61 23.40 -0.61
CA PRO A 303 16.12 22.02 -0.62
C PRO A 303 16.20 21.38 0.76
N THR A 304 15.18 20.62 1.15
CA THR A 304 15.21 19.80 2.35
C THR A 304 16.18 18.62 2.18
N LEU A 305 16.71 18.12 3.29
CA LEU A 305 17.67 16.99 3.30
C LEU A 305 17.09 15.68 2.74
N SER A 306 15.75 15.57 2.65
CA SER A 306 15.06 14.37 2.18
C SER A 306 13.86 14.77 1.31
N THR A 307 13.68 14.05 0.19
CA THR A 307 12.56 14.24 -0.73
C THR A 307 11.20 14.06 -0.04
N ASP A 308 11.12 13.21 0.97
CA ASP A 308 9.90 12.99 1.77
C ASP A 308 9.53 14.20 2.66
N HIS A 309 10.42 15.17 2.84
CA HIS A 309 10.16 16.39 3.63
C HIS A 309 9.74 17.58 2.77
N VAL A 310 9.87 17.54 1.45
CA VAL A 310 9.58 18.66 0.54
C VAL A 310 8.13 19.15 0.70
N PHE A 311 7.17 18.28 0.55
CA PHE A 311 5.76 18.66 0.64
C PHE A 311 5.36 19.12 2.05
N PRO A 312 5.68 18.38 3.14
CA PRO A 312 5.40 18.85 4.50
C PRO A 312 6.01 20.21 4.81
N ASP A 313 7.27 20.43 4.49
CA ASP A 313 7.99 21.66 4.77
C ASP A 313 7.33 22.86 4.07
N ILE A 314 7.07 22.73 2.78
CA ILE A 314 6.42 23.79 2.00
C ILE A 314 5.00 24.07 2.54
N ALA A 315 4.22 23.02 2.81
CA ALA A 315 2.84 23.15 3.28
C ALA A 315 2.74 23.86 4.64
N PHE A 316 3.64 23.54 5.59
CA PHE A 316 3.58 24.10 6.94
C PHE A 316 4.26 25.45 7.08
N ASN A 317 5.36 25.68 6.36
CA ASN A 317 6.20 26.86 6.60
C ASN A 317 5.98 27.98 5.57
N TYR A 318 5.52 27.68 4.34
CA TYR A 318 5.48 28.66 3.26
C TYR A 318 4.11 28.95 2.66
N LEU A 319 3.18 27.96 2.64
CA LEU A 319 1.87 28.13 2.01
C LEU A 319 0.76 28.68 2.94
N GLY A 320 1.10 28.95 4.19
CA GLY A 320 0.17 29.54 5.17
C GLY A 320 -0.75 28.53 5.85
N THR A 321 -1.60 29.04 6.74
CA THR A 321 -2.39 28.23 7.67
C THR A 321 -3.38 27.29 6.98
N THR A 322 -4.06 27.76 5.93
CA THR A 322 -5.05 26.94 5.21
C THR A 322 -4.40 25.72 4.55
N ALA A 323 -3.24 25.90 3.90
CA ALA A 323 -2.50 24.80 3.30
C ALA A 323 -2.04 23.78 4.33
N GLY A 324 -1.54 24.24 5.47
CA GLY A 324 -1.12 23.35 6.55
C GLY A 324 -2.28 22.51 7.14
N ILE A 325 -3.47 23.11 7.35
CA ILE A 325 -4.66 22.36 7.81
C ILE A 325 -5.08 21.32 6.79
N VAL A 326 -5.16 21.71 5.52
CA VAL A 326 -5.60 20.84 4.44
C VAL A 326 -4.58 19.71 4.24
N PHE A 327 -3.29 20.02 4.32
CA PHE A 327 -2.21 19.04 4.26
C PHE A 327 -2.34 17.98 5.36
N ILE A 328 -2.51 18.41 6.63
CA ILE A 328 -2.60 17.46 7.76
C ILE A 328 -3.82 16.54 7.66
N ILE A 329 -4.96 17.09 7.23
CA ILE A 329 -6.17 16.30 7.02
C ILE A 329 -5.94 15.26 5.91
N GLY A 330 -5.34 15.66 4.78
CA GLY A 330 -4.98 14.75 3.69
C GLY A 330 -4.00 13.67 4.12
N LEU A 331 -2.96 14.05 4.86
CA LEU A 331 -1.93 13.16 5.37
C LEU A 331 -2.51 12.10 6.32
N VAL A 332 -3.30 12.54 7.30
CA VAL A 332 -3.93 11.63 8.28
C VAL A 332 -4.97 10.73 7.58
N SER A 333 -5.69 11.25 6.58
CA SER A 333 -6.60 10.46 5.74
C SER A 333 -5.86 9.31 5.05
N ALA A 334 -4.75 9.62 4.38
CA ALA A 334 -3.93 8.64 3.67
C ALA A 334 -3.32 7.59 4.62
N ALA A 335 -2.92 8.00 5.84
CA ALA A 335 -2.40 7.12 6.86
C ALA A 335 -3.45 6.14 7.38
N TYR A 336 -4.61 6.66 7.77
CA TYR A 336 -5.68 5.87 8.36
C TYR A 336 -6.20 4.81 7.38
N SER A 337 -6.46 5.17 6.12
CA SER A 337 -6.90 4.25 5.07
C SER A 337 -5.93 3.09 4.82
N SER A 338 -4.64 3.34 4.94
CA SER A 338 -3.62 2.29 4.77
C SER A 338 -3.51 1.37 5.99
N ALA A 339 -3.59 1.94 7.19
CA ALA A 339 -3.31 1.19 8.41
C ALA A 339 -4.53 0.39 8.90
N ASP A 340 -5.75 0.94 8.79
CA ASP A 340 -6.97 0.24 9.20
C ASP A 340 -7.24 -1.00 8.36
N SER A 341 -7.05 -0.87 7.05
CA SER A 341 -7.10 -1.97 6.11
C SER A 341 -6.06 -3.04 6.41
N ALA A 342 -4.81 -2.63 6.64
CA ALA A 342 -3.73 -3.54 6.97
C ALA A 342 -3.99 -4.31 8.26
N LEU A 343 -4.40 -3.65 9.34
CA LEU A 343 -4.71 -4.32 10.60
C LEU A 343 -5.85 -5.32 10.45
N THR A 344 -6.88 -4.98 9.67
CA THR A 344 -8.02 -5.86 9.45
C THR A 344 -7.63 -7.08 8.63
N SER A 345 -6.85 -6.92 7.58
CA SER A 345 -6.40 -8.04 6.73
C SER A 345 -5.36 -8.94 7.44
N LEU A 346 -4.44 -8.36 8.20
CA LEU A 346 -3.53 -9.10 9.08
C LEU A 346 -4.30 -9.93 10.11
N THR A 347 -5.32 -9.33 10.74
CA THR A 347 -6.19 -10.02 11.69
C THR A 347 -6.95 -11.16 11.01
N THR A 348 -7.48 -10.93 9.82
CA THR A 348 -8.22 -11.92 9.04
C THR A 348 -7.32 -13.10 8.67
N SER A 349 -6.20 -12.83 8.01
CA SER A 349 -5.29 -13.88 7.57
C SER A 349 -4.70 -14.66 8.76
N PHE A 350 -4.25 -13.99 9.80
CA PHE A 350 -3.72 -14.71 10.97
C PHE A 350 -4.80 -15.55 11.67
N SER A 351 -6.02 -15.03 11.79
CA SER A 351 -7.14 -15.75 12.42
C SER A 351 -7.56 -16.98 11.59
N ILE A 352 -7.69 -16.83 10.27
CA ILE A 352 -8.20 -17.86 9.38
C ILE A 352 -7.07 -18.78 8.93
N ASP A 353 -6.01 -18.19 8.35
CA ASP A 353 -4.98 -18.98 7.65
C ASP A 353 -3.97 -19.61 8.61
N ILE A 354 -3.64 -18.96 9.74
CA ILE A 354 -2.67 -19.49 10.69
C ILE A 354 -3.34 -20.26 11.81
N LEU A 355 -4.33 -19.67 12.48
CA LEU A 355 -4.96 -20.26 13.65
C LEU A 355 -6.17 -21.14 13.35
N GLY A 356 -6.79 -21.02 12.17
CA GLY A 356 -8.00 -21.76 11.78
C GLY A 356 -9.20 -21.49 12.69
N LEU A 357 -9.35 -20.27 13.21
CA LEU A 357 -10.36 -19.93 14.23
C LEU A 357 -11.78 -20.06 13.69
N ASP A 358 -12.00 -19.81 12.41
CA ASP A 358 -13.28 -19.96 11.71
C ASP A 358 -13.81 -21.39 11.79
N LYS A 359 -12.94 -22.38 11.55
CA LYS A 359 -13.27 -23.80 11.66
C LYS A 359 -13.38 -24.25 13.11
N LYS A 360 -12.39 -23.85 13.96
CA LYS A 360 -12.29 -24.29 15.36
C LYS A 360 -13.46 -23.79 16.22
N TYR A 361 -13.98 -22.61 15.94
CA TYR A 361 -15.05 -21.96 16.71
C TYR A 361 -16.29 -21.68 15.88
N SER A 362 -16.54 -22.47 14.81
CA SER A 362 -17.72 -22.33 13.93
C SER A 362 -19.05 -22.25 14.69
N ASN A 363 -19.18 -23.05 15.77
CA ASN A 363 -20.39 -23.12 16.59
C ASN A 363 -20.39 -22.15 17.79
N ASN A 364 -19.35 -21.33 17.97
CA ASN A 364 -19.25 -20.38 19.08
C ASN A 364 -18.77 -19.00 18.63
N GLY A 365 -19.69 -18.23 18.04
CA GLY A 365 -19.42 -16.91 17.51
C GLY A 365 -18.91 -15.88 18.55
N LYS A 366 -19.28 -16.04 19.82
CA LYS A 366 -18.80 -15.17 20.92
C LYS A 366 -17.31 -15.42 21.18
N LEU A 367 -16.90 -16.70 21.24
CA LEU A 367 -15.51 -17.06 21.47
C LEU A 367 -14.63 -16.71 20.25
N LEU A 368 -15.14 -16.95 19.03
CA LEU A 368 -14.48 -16.51 17.81
C LEU A 368 -14.22 -14.99 17.84
N LYS A 369 -15.21 -14.18 18.20
CA LYS A 369 -15.09 -12.73 18.34
C LYS A 369 -14.01 -12.33 19.36
N LYS A 370 -14.00 -12.99 20.55
CA LYS A 370 -12.99 -12.72 21.59
C LYS A 370 -11.57 -13.04 21.09
N LYS A 371 -11.38 -14.19 20.45
CA LYS A 371 -10.06 -14.61 19.91
C LYS A 371 -9.61 -13.67 18.79
N ARG A 372 -10.50 -13.27 17.88
CA ARG A 372 -10.22 -12.29 16.84
C ARG A 372 -9.76 -10.95 17.44
N TYR A 373 -10.38 -10.47 18.51
CA TYR A 373 -9.96 -9.23 19.20
C TYR A 373 -8.54 -9.37 19.76
N MET A 374 -8.19 -10.52 20.35
CA MET A 374 -6.81 -10.76 20.81
C MET A 374 -5.81 -10.71 19.64
N VAL A 375 -6.14 -11.34 18.52
CA VAL A 375 -5.29 -11.29 17.31
C VAL A 375 -5.14 -9.86 16.81
N HIS A 376 -6.22 -9.09 16.76
CA HIS A 376 -6.20 -7.70 16.28
C HIS A 376 -5.28 -6.81 17.13
N VAL A 377 -5.37 -6.94 18.47
CA VAL A 377 -4.46 -6.24 19.39
C VAL A 377 -3.01 -6.69 19.20
N SER A 378 -2.77 -8.00 19.09
CA SER A 378 -1.41 -8.52 18.89
C SER A 378 -0.78 -8.00 17.58
N MET A 379 -1.54 -7.95 16.48
CA MET A 379 -1.06 -7.40 15.22
C MET A 379 -0.73 -5.91 15.33
N SER A 380 -1.55 -5.13 16.04
CA SER A 380 -1.27 -3.71 16.31
C SER A 380 0.05 -3.53 17.06
N ILE A 381 0.30 -4.32 18.10
CA ILE A 381 1.54 -4.27 18.89
C ILE A 381 2.75 -4.60 18.00
N ILE A 382 2.66 -5.63 17.16
CA ILE A 382 3.74 -5.99 16.22
C ILE A 382 4.03 -4.84 15.26
N VAL A 383 3.01 -4.23 14.69
CA VAL A 383 3.17 -3.08 13.76
C VAL A 383 3.80 -1.89 14.47
N ILE A 384 3.36 -1.55 15.70
CA ILE A 384 3.98 -0.50 16.53
C ILE A 384 5.47 -0.77 16.72
N PHE A 385 5.83 -1.98 17.11
CA PHE A 385 7.22 -2.38 17.33
C PHE A 385 8.07 -2.19 16.06
N VAL A 386 7.56 -2.62 14.90
CA VAL A 386 8.26 -2.50 13.62
C VAL A 386 8.40 -1.03 13.17
N ILE A 387 7.37 -0.19 13.40
CA ILE A 387 7.45 1.26 13.10
C ILE A 387 8.55 1.93 13.94
N VAL A 388 8.60 1.62 15.23
CA VAL A 388 9.63 2.18 16.13
C VAL A 388 11.03 1.71 15.72
N LEU A 389 11.17 0.44 15.32
CA LEU A 389 12.44 -0.11 14.84
C LEU A 389 12.90 0.60 13.55
N PHE A 390 12.00 0.94 12.63
CA PHE A 390 12.36 1.66 11.41
C PHE A 390 12.96 3.03 11.66
N LYS A 391 12.59 3.72 12.73
CA LYS A 391 13.23 4.99 13.09
C LYS A 391 14.74 4.86 13.32
N LEU A 392 15.22 3.68 13.72
CA LEU A 392 16.63 3.42 14.02
C LEU A 392 17.45 3.12 12.75
N ILE A 393 16.82 2.69 11.66
CA ILE A 393 17.51 2.14 10.48
C ILE A 393 17.23 2.87 9.17
N ASN A 394 16.26 3.80 9.11
CA ASN A 394 15.83 4.42 7.86
C ASN A 394 16.65 5.66 7.48
N ASN A 395 17.29 5.62 6.28
CA ASN A 395 18.11 6.71 5.71
C ASN A 395 17.75 7.05 4.25
N GLN A 396 16.67 6.47 3.68
CA GLN A 396 16.32 6.63 2.25
C GLN A 396 14.83 6.97 2.08
N ALA A 397 14.46 7.42 0.86
CA ALA A 397 13.06 7.64 0.50
C ALA A 397 12.21 6.38 0.74
N VAL A 398 11.13 6.53 1.48
CA VAL A 398 10.30 5.41 1.96
C VAL A 398 9.66 4.63 0.80
N ILE A 399 9.30 5.30 -0.30
CA ILE A 399 8.71 4.63 -1.47
C ILE A 399 9.67 3.62 -2.12
N ALA A 400 10.94 3.98 -2.27
CA ALA A 400 11.95 3.10 -2.86
C ALA A 400 12.19 1.87 -1.98
N GLN A 401 12.25 2.05 -0.67
CA GLN A 401 12.37 0.95 0.30
C GLN A 401 11.15 0.04 0.27
N LEU A 402 9.94 0.61 0.25
CA LEU A 402 8.69 -0.15 0.18
C LEU A 402 8.69 -1.11 -1.02
N PHE A 403 9.02 -0.63 -2.21
CA PHE A 403 9.04 -1.46 -3.41
C PHE A 403 10.18 -2.49 -3.40
N THR A 404 11.33 -2.15 -2.84
CA THR A 404 12.44 -3.09 -2.68
C THR A 404 12.07 -4.24 -1.74
N PHE A 405 11.50 -3.95 -0.57
CA PHE A 405 11.02 -4.98 0.35
C PHE A 405 9.86 -5.79 -0.25
N ALA A 406 8.97 -5.16 -0.99
CA ALA A 406 7.93 -5.87 -1.73
C ALA A 406 8.53 -6.86 -2.72
N GLY A 407 9.62 -6.50 -3.41
CA GLY A 407 10.36 -7.39 -4.31
C GLY A 407 10.84 -8.67 -3.63
N PHE A 408 11.36 -8.56 -2.40
CA PHE A 408 11.80 -9.74 -1.64
C PHE A 408 10.64 -10.55 -1.06
N THR A 409 9.61 -9.91 -0.57
CA THR A 409 8.56 -10.59 0.20
C THR A 409 7.38 -11.09 -0.65
N TYR A 410 7.04 -10.41 -1.74
CA TYR A 410 5.99 -10.86 -2.66
C TYR A 410 6.50 -11.75 -3.81
N GLY A 411 7.80 -11.80 -4.06
CA GLY A 411 8.37 -12.65 -5.12
C GLY A 411 7.98 -14.13 -4.98
N PRO A 412 8.11 -14.76 -3.80
CA PRO A 412 7.66 -16.13 -3.60
C PRO A 412 6.17 -16.34 -3.86
N LEU A 413 5.31 -15.38 -3.51
CA LEU A 413 3.89 -15.43 -3.84
C LEU A 413 3.66 -15.38 -5.35
N LEU A 414 4.37 -14.51 -6.06
CA LEU A 414 4.31 -14.43 -7.52
C LEU A 414 4.67 -15.77 -8.17
N GLY A 415 5.78 -16.38 -7.73
CA GLY A 415 6.22 -17.68 -8.24
C GLY A 415 5.24 -18.81 -7.95
N LEU A 416 4.71 -18.89 -6.72
CA LEU A 416 3.72 -19.90 -6.32
C LEU A 416 2.42 -19.78 -7.15
N TYR A 417 1.87 -18.57 -7.24
CA TYR A 417 0.65 -18.35 -8.01
C TYR A 417 0.85 -18.58 -9.51
N SER A 418 1.94 -18.07 -10.07
CA SER A 418 2.25 -18.29 -11.49
C SER A 418 2.42 -19.78 -11.80
N PHE A 419 3.17 -20.52 -10.98
CA PHE A 419 3.32 -21.97 -11.16
C PHE A 419 1.99 -22.70 -11.03
N GLY A 420 1.18 -22.32 -10.05
CA GLY A 420 -0.14 -22.93 -9.84
C GLY A 420 -1.12 -22.68 -10.98
N LEU A 421 -1.08 -21.49 -11.58
CA LEU A 421 -1.99 -21.09 -12.66
C LEU A 421 -1.56 -21.65 -14.04
N PHE A 422 -0.26 -21.59 -14.34
CA PHE A 422 0.25 -21.91 -15.67
C PHE A 422 0.70 -23.36 -15.84
N THR A 423 0.80 -24.14 -14.76
CA THR A 423 1.19 -25.54 -14.82
C THR A 423 0.16 -26.45 -14.15
N LYS A 424 0.15 -27.74 -14.56
CA LYS A 424 -0.58 -28.81 -13.85
C LYS A 424 0.37 -29.74 -13.08
N ILE A 425 1.65 -29.37 -12.99
CA ILE A 425 2.71 -30.19 -12.40
C ILE A 425 2.47 -30.30 -10.89
N LYS A 426 2.53 -31.51 -10.36
CA LYS A 426 2.52 -31.78 -8.92
C LYS A 426 3.91 -31.55 -8.34
N THR A 427 3.99 -30.94 -7.18
CA THR A 427 5.24 -30.64 -6.46
C THR A 427 5.24 -31.24 -5.07
N ASN A 428 6.41 -31.45 -4.49
CA ASN A 428 6.51 -31.84 -3.09
C ASN A 428 6.17 -30.65 -2.17
N ASP A 429 4.95 -30.62 -1.64
CA ASP A 429 4.43 -29.56 -0.78
C ASP A 429 5.35 -29.23 0.41
N LYS A 430 5.99 -30.24 1.02
CA LYS A 430 6.89 -30.08 2.17
C LYS A 430 8.14 -29.26 1.86
N LEU A 431 8.59 -29.23 0.60
CA LEU A 431 9.77 -28.49 0.17
C LEU A 431 9.45 -27.05 -0.28
N ILE A 432 8.19 -26.70 -0.45
CA ILE A 432 7.78 -25.34 -0.88
C ILE A 432 8.27 -24.24 0.06
N PRO A 433 8.19 -24.37 1.40
CA PRO A 433 8.75 -23.34 2.31
C PRO A 433 10.24 -23.11 2.10
N VAL A 434 11.01 -24.18 1.80
CA VAL A 434 12.44 -24.08 1.56
C VAL A 434 12.75 -23.29 0.29
N ILE A 435 12.03 -23.58 -0.81
CA ILE A 435 12.17 -22.80 -2.05
C ILE A 435 11.78 -21.34 -1.83
N ALA A 436 10.69 -21.09 -1.09
CA ALA A 436 10.24 -19.73 -0.79
C ALA A 436 11.27 -18.92 0.02
N ILE A 437 12.10 -19.56 0.85
CA ILE A 437 13.18 -18.91 1.60
C ILE A 437 14.43 -18.71 0.72
N ILE A 438 14.79 -19.72 -0.08
CA ILE A 438 16.02 -19.67 -0.91
C ILE A 438 15.89 -18.61 -2.01
N ALA A 439 14.74 -18.48 -2.66
CA ALA A 439 14.56 -17.56 -3.78
C ALA A 439 14.79 -16.09 -3.42
N PRO A 440 14.27 -15.52 -2.32
CA PRO A 440 14.62 -14.16 -1.88
C PRO A 440 16.11 -13.98 -1.55
N ILE A 441 16.75 -14.99 -0.95
CA ILE A 441 18.18 -14.95 -0.62
C ILE A 441 19.01 -14.87 -1.90
N LEU A 442 18.71 -15.72 -2.89
CA LEU A 442 19.40 -15.68 -4.19
C LEU A 442 19.12 -14.34 -4.90
N SER A 443 17.89 -13.83 -4.85
CA SER A 443 17.53 -12.54 -5.42
C SER A 443 18.33 -11.39 -4.78
N TYR A 444 18.53 -11.44 -3.47
CA TYR A 444 19.38 -10.47 -2.77
C TYR A 444 20.81 -10.52 -3.26
N VAL A 445 21.42 -11.71 -3.36
CA VAL A 445 22.77 -11.89 -3.86
C VAL A 445 22.90 -11.35 -5.29
N ILE A 446 21.98 -11.72 -6.18
CA ILE A 446 21.96 -11.25 -7.57
C ILE A 446 21.85 -9.72 -7.63
N SER A 447 20.95 -9.14 -6.84
CA SER A 447 20.77 -7.68 -6.80
C SER A 447 21.97 -6.94 -6.24
N HIS A 448 22.58 -7.47 -5.18
CA HIS A 448 23.74 -6.86 -4.52
C HIS A 448 24.97 -6.81 -5.45
N TYR A 449 25.19 -7.87 -6.19
CA TYR A 449 26.33 -7.98 -7.12
C TYR A 449 26.00 -7.64 -8.57
N SER A 450 24.80 -7.12 -8.84
CA SER A 450 24.31 -6.88 -10.22
C SER A 450 25.23 -5.98 -11.03
N MET A 451 25.74 -4.90 -10.45
CA MET A 451 26.65 -3.97 -11.12
C MET A 451 27.96 -4.63 -11.54
N GLN A 452 28.47 -5.58 -10.74
CA GLN A 452 29.71 -6.29 -11.02
C GLN A 452 29.50 -7.39 -12.06
N PHE A 453 28.41 -8.16 -11.95
CA PHE A 453 28.14 -9.30 -12.83
C PHE A 453 27.58 -8.92 -14.19
N PHE A 454 26.90 -7.77 -14.30
CA PHE A 454 26.18 -7.37 -15.50
C PHE A 454 26.64 -6.00 -16.04
N ASN A 455 27.95 -5.71 -16.00
CA ASN A 455 28.56 -4.52 -16.62
C ASN A 455 27.88 -3.19 -16.25
N GLY A 456 27.63 -2.97 -14.97
CA GLY A 456 27.02 -1.73 -14.46
C GLY A 456 25.48 -1.73 -14.40
N TYR A 457 24.84 -2.83 -14.78
CA TYR A 457 23.38 -2.96 -14.69
C TYR A 457 22.91 -2.91 -13.25
N GLN A 458 22.03 -1.96 -12.93
CA GLN A 458 21.42 -1.83 -11.61
C GLN A 458 20.04 -2.45 -11.60
N ILE A 459 19.85 -3.47 -10.77
CA ILE A 459 18.54 -4.07 -10.54
C ILE A 459 17.70 -3.08 -9.71
N GLY A 460 16.54 -2.74 -10.23
CA GLY A 460 15.53 -1.90 -9.58
C GLY A 460 14.35 -2.73 -9.05
N PHE A 461 13.13 -2.27 -9.34
CA PHE A 461 11.90 -2.93 -8.88
C PHE A 461 11.58 -4.23 -9.63
N GLU A 462 12.24 -4.51 -10.76
CA GLU A 462 12.21 -5.81 -11.44
C GLU A 462 12.79 -6.97 -10.60
N LEU A 463 13.42 -6.67 -9.47
CA LEU A 463 13.80 -7.64 -8.45
C LEU A 463 12.65 -8.58 -8.08
N LEU A 464 11.42 -8.06 -8.04
CA LEU A 464 10.21 -8.83 -7.82
C LEU A 464 10.02 -9.95 -8.85
N ILE A 465 10.27 -9.62 -10.12
CA ILE A 465 10.13 -10.57 -11.24
C ILE A 465 11.21 -11.66 -11.13
N ILE A 466 12.46 -11.27 -10.86
CA ILE A 466 13.60 -12.17 -10.68
C ILE A 466 13.29 -13.17 -9.56
N ASN A 467 12.85 -12.69 -8.41
CA ASN A 467 12.47 -13.52 -7.27
C ASN A 467 11.30 -14.46 -7.59
N GLY A 468 10.29 -13.97 -8.31
CA GLY A 468 9.19 -14.80 -8.80
C GLY A 468 9.64 -15.91 -9.74
N ILE A 469 10.55 -15.62 -10.66
CA ILE A 469 11.13 -16.61 -11.60
C ILE A 469 11.96 -17.63 -10.83
N LEU A 470 12.82 -17.23 -9.89
CA LEU A 470 13.60 -18.14 -9.07
C LEU A 470 12.71 -19.08 -8.26
N THR A 471 11.63 -18.56 -7.70
CA THR A 471 10.64 -19.40 -7.01
C THR A 471 9.96 -20.37 -7.98
N PHE A 472 9.56 -19.93 -9.17
CA PHE A 472 8.93 -20.77 -10.19
C PHE A 472 9.87 -21.91 -10.62
N ILE A 473 11.14 -21.62 -10.89
CA ILE A 473 12.16 -22.60 -11.25
C ILE A 473 12.38 -23.59 -10.09
N GLY A 474 12.49 -23.09 -8.86
CA GLY A 474 12.64 -23.92 -7.66
C GLY A 474 11.48 -24.91 -7.49
N LEU A 475 10.24 -24.47 -7.76
CA LEU A 475 9.07 -25.35 -7.75
C LEU A 475 9.13 -26.42 -8.83
N PHE A 476 9.69 -26.10 -9.99
CA PHE A 476 9.89 -27.07 -11.06
C PHE A 476 10.90 -28.15 -10.69
N MET A 477 11.95 -27.78 -9.92
CA MET A 477 12.98 -28.73 -9.44
C MET A 477 12.44 -29.75 -8.42
N ILE A 478 11.43 -29.37 -7.63
CA ILE A 478 10.80 -30.25 -6.63
C ILE A 478 9.56 -30.97 -7.17
N LYS A 479 9.40 -31.09 -8.50
CA LYS A 479 8.30 -31.82 -9.12
C LYS A 479 8.28 -33.28 -8.64
N THR A 480 7.09 -33.79 -8.36
CA THR A 480 6.88 -35.21 -8.07
C THR A 480 6.53 -35.94 -9.34
N LYS A 481 7.01 -37.18 -9.51
CA LYS A 481 6.56 -38.03 -10.59
C LYS A 481 5.05 -38.24 -10.45
N THR A 482 4.30 -38.00 -11.51
CA THR A 482 2.91 -38.44 -11.61
C THR A 482 2.94 -39.96 -11.65
N THR A 483 2.58 -40.62 -10.55
CA THR A 483 2.17 -42.03 -10.55
C THR A 483 0.84 -42.14 -11.25
#